data_9cea8e3ef133211a46556c3986ec8acb
#
_entry.id   9cea8e3ef133211a46556c3986ec8acb
#
_cell.length_a   1.000
_cell.length_b   1.000
_cell.length_c   1.000
_cell.angle_alpha   90.00
_cell.angle_beta   90.00
_cell.angle_gamma   90.00
#
_symmetry.space_group_name_H-M   'P 1'
#
loop_
_entity.id
_entity.type
_entity.pdbx_description
1 polymer ?
#
loop_
_entity_poly.entity_id
_entity_poly.type
_entity_poly.pdbx_seq_one_letter_code
_entity_poly.pdbx_strand_id
1 'polypeptide(L)'
;TALIGHISRDGTAIEAREKPEKSSKPEAQKKHKRGRPRQGEIRETKQRVIQQQMAQPLTEMVAALPKACDRGVKCNAQGYKNSWNGYKLHLDTADCGIPVSALLTSASVHDSQVAVPLSLMTAKRVTHLYDLMDAAYCSEALRAHSRRLGHVPLIDHNPRGGEKQPFAPHEAQRYQERTQAERTNGRLKDDFGGRHLRVKGHAKVMSHLMFGLLALSAEQWMRLHI
;
A
#
# COMPACT_ATOMS: atom_id res chain seq x y z
N THR A 1 -12.84 19.33 11.89
CA THR A 1 -12.24 18.23 11.08
C THR A 1 -13.07 18.12 9.82
N ALA A 2 -12.45 18.29 8.64
CA ALA A 2 -13.17 18.11 7.38
C ALA A 2 -13.57 16.64 7.23
N LEU A 3 -14.83 16.40 6.90
CA LEU A 3 -15.32 15.08 6.56
C LEU A 3 -14.98 14.79 5.11
N ILE A 4 -14.23 13.71 4.87
CA ILE A 4 -13.84 13.23 3.55
C ILE A 4 -14.74 12.05 3.18
N GLY A 5 -15.25 12.02 1.94
CA GLY A 5 -16.16 10.96 1.51
C GLY A 5 -15.45 9.61 1.45
N HIS A 6 -14.24 9.55 0.87
CA HIS A 6 -13.46 8.33 0.81
C HIS A 6 -11.95 8.58 0.79
N ILE A 7 -11.22 7.58 1.21
CA ILE A 7 -9.77 7.46 1.02
C ILE A 7 -9.51 6.34 0.01
N SER A 8 -8.77 6.66 -1.03
CA SER A 8 -8.27 5.69 -2.01
C SER A 8 -6.84 5.31 -1.68
N ARG A 9 -6.60 4.02 -1.42
CA ARG A 9 -5.29 3.47 -1.07
C ARG A 9 -4.67 2.76 -2.25
N ASP A 10 -3.43 3.13 -2.61
CA ASP A 10 -2.71 2.51 -3.70
C ASP A 10 -1.19 2.52 -3.46
N GLY A 11 -0.50 1.55 -4.08
CA GLY A 11 0.95 1.44 -4.07
C GLY A 11 1.55 1.65 -5.46
N THR A 12 2.56 2.53 -5.57
CA THR A 12 3.21 2.80 -6.85
C THR A 12 4.70 2.50 -6.82
N ALA A 13 5.22 1.92 -7.93
CA ALA A 13 6.64 1.64 -8.10
C ALA A 13 7.45 2.94 -8.19
N ILE A 14 8.56 2.99 -7.46
CA ILE A 14 9.54 4.08 -7.47
C ILE A 14 10.89 3.49 -7.85
N GLU A 15 11.31 3.73 -9.08
CA GLU A 15 12.59 3.25 -9.58
C GLU A 15 13.75 4.05 -8.96
N ALA A 16 14.74 3.35 -8.40
CA ALA A 16 15.91 3.96 -7.79
C ALA A 16 17.16 3.78 -8.65
N ARG A 17 18.11 4.73 -8.52
CA ARG A 17 19.42 4.68 -9.17
C ARG A 17 20.47 3.95 -8.32
N GLU A 18 20.04 2.92 -7.61
CA GLU A 18 20.89 2.10 -6.74
C GLU A 18 20.64 0.61 -6.99
N LYS A 19 21.63 -0.19 -6.69
CA LYS A 19 21.50 -1.64 -6.81
C LYS A 19 20.73 -2.17 -5.60
N PRO A 20 19.87 -3.19 -5.79
CA PRO A 20 19.27 -3.90 -4.68
C PRO A 20 20.32 -4.40 -3.70
N GLU A 21 20.06 -4.27 -2.41
CA GLU A 21 20.89 -4.91 -1.41
C GLU A 21 20.87 -6.42 -1.63
N LYS A 22 22.06 -7.04 -1.63
CA LYS A 22 22.15 -8.50 -1.64
C LYS A 22 21.52 -8.96 -0.33
N SER A 23 20.37 -9.64 -0.41
CA SER A 23 19.82 -10.31 0.78
C SER A 23 20.90 -11.27 1.29
N SER A 24 21.45 -11.00 2.48
CA SER A 24 22.16 -12.03 3.21
C SER A 24 21.21 -13.22 3.28
N LYS A 25 21.62 -14.37 2.73
CA LYS A 25 20.79 -15.57 2.81
C LYS A 25 20.46 -15.73 4.29
N PRO A 26 19.17 -15.71 4.71
CA PRO A 26 18.86 -15.98 6.09
C PRO A 26 19.49 -17.33 6.42
N GLU A 27 20.19 -17.41 7.55
CA GLU A 27 20.67 -18.69 8.07
C GLU A 27 19.57 -19.72 7.86
N ALA A 28 19.94 -20.87 7.32
CA ALA A 28 19.01 -21.86 6.82
C ALA A 28 17.98 -22.23 7.90
N GLN A 29 16.90 -21.45 7.99
CA GLN A 29 15.76 -21.83 8.81
C GLN A 29 15.33 -23.21 8.32
N LYS A 30 15.27 -24.18 9.24
CA LYS A 30 14.85 -25.54 8.93
C LYS A 30 13.61 -25.47 8.05
N LYS A 31 13.77 -25.86 6.78
CA LYS A 31 12.64 -25.81 5.81
C LYS A 31 11.53 -26.65 6.39
N HIS A 32 10.39 -26.05 6.66
CA HIS A 32 9.21 -26.78 7.05
C HIS A 32 8.93 -27.85 5.99
N LYS A 33 8.75 -29.11 6.44
CA LYS A 33 8.40 -30.21 5.53
C LYS A 33 7.14 -29.82 4.76
N ARG A 34 7.21 -29.89 3.43
CA ARG A 34 6.04 -29.69 2.56
C ARG A 34 5.08 -30.87 2.73
N GLY A 35 3.78 -30.61 2.66
CA GLY A 35 2.74 -31.65 2.74
C GLY A 35 1.91 -31.57 4.03
N ARG A 36 0.88 -32.42 4.11
CA ARG A 36 0.00 -32.53 5.27
C ARG A 36 0.79 -32.99 6.51
N PRO A 37 0.60 -32.38 7.70
CA PRO A 37 1.19 -32.87 8.93
C PRO A 37 0.85 -34.33 9.19
N ARG A 38 1.77 -35.10 9.76
CA ARG A 38 1.44 -36.44 10.25
C ARG A 38 0.44 -36.37 11.39
N GLN A 39 -0.31 -37.44 11.63
CA GLN A 39 -1.24 -37.52 12.74
C GLN A 39 -0.50 -37.28 14.05
N GLY A 40 -0.94 -36.25 14.83
CA GLY A 40 -0.25 -35.83 16.06
C GLY A 40 0.87 -34.79 15.91
N GLU A 41 1.27 -34.41 14.67
CA GLU A 41 2.28 -33.37 14.43
C GLU A 41 1.60 -31.98 14.47
N ILE A 42 1.84 -31.22 15.54
CA ILE A 42 1.42 -29.81 15.65
C ILE A 42 2.50 -28.94 15.00
N ARG A 43 2.15 -28.28 13.89
CA ARG A 43 3.02 -27.30 13.24
C ARG A 43 2.63 -25.90 13.72
N GLU A 44 3.61 -25.18 14.27
CA GLU A 44 3.41 -23.77 14.60
C GLU A 44 3.07 -22.98 13.33
N THR A 45 1.88 -22.39 13.30
CA THR A 45 1.47 -21.49 12.23
C THR A 45 2.02 -20.12 12.54
N LYS A 46 2.99 -19.64 11.74
CA LYS A 46 3.47 -18.25 11.87
C LYS A 46 2.29 -17.30 11.69
N GLN A 47 2.10 -16.42 12.66
CA GLN A 47 1.10 -15.37 12.54
C GLN A 47 1.38 -14.53 11.28
N ARG A 48 0.33 -14.20 10.53
CA ARG A 48 0.45 -13.33 9.37
C ARG A 48 0.86 -11.92 9.82
N VAL A 49 1.67 -11.23 9.01
CA VAL A 49 2.15 -9.87 9.30
C VAL A 49 1.01 -8.92 9.71
N ILE A 50 -0.13 -8.99 9.04
CA ILE A 50 -1.32 -8.19 9.38
C ILE A 50 -1.81 -8.46 10.82
N GLN A 51 -1.81 -9.72 11.27
CA GLN A 51 -2.24 -10.06 12.64
C GLN A 51 -1.23 -9.57 13.69
N GLN A 52 0.06 -9.65 13.38
CA GLN A 52 1.11 -9.09 14.24
C GLN A 52 0.98 -7.57 14.36
N GLN A 53 0.76 -6.89 13.24
CA GLN A 53 0.57 -5.44 13.20
C GLN A 53 -0.63 -4.99 14.05
N MET A 54 -1.73 -5.74 14.03
CA MET A 54 -2.92 -5.38 14.82
C MET A 54 -2.69 -5.38 16.34
N ALA A 55 -1.63 -6.04 16.82
CA ALA A 55 -1.24 -6.11 18.22
C ALA A 55 -0.14 -5.11 18.61
N GLN A 56 0.40 -4.35 17.64
CA GLN A 56 1.54 -3.46 17.84
C GLN A 56 1.14 -1.97 17.74
N PRO A 57 1.85 -1.06 18.40
CA PRO A 57 1.68 0.37 18.20
C PRO A 57 2.18 0.81 16.82
N LEU A 58 1.61 1.88 16.29
CA LEU A 58 1.92 2.40 14.94
C LEU A 58 3.42 2.64 14.72
N THR A 59 4.13 3.15 15.73
CA THR A 59 5.56 3.43 15.66
C THR A 59 6.39 2.17 15.38
N GLU A 60 6.06 1.06 16.04
CA GLU A 60 6.72 -0.22 15.83
C GLU A 60 6.38 -0.82 14.47
N MET A 61 5.11 -0.74 14.04
CA MET A 61 4.71 -1.19 12.70
C MET A 61 5.53 -0.50 11.61
N VAL A 62 5.66 0.84 11.68
CA VAL A 62 6.39 1.63 10.69
C VAL A 62 7.91 1.36 10.76
N ALA A 63 8.44 1.15 11.96
CA ALA A 63 9.85 0.81 12.15
C ALA A 63 10.20 -0.55 11.56
N ALA A 64 9.31 -1.53 11.69
CA ALA A 64 9.47 -2.90 11.20
C ALA A 64 9.33 -3.05 9.68
N LEU A 65 8.81 -2.04 8.96
CA LEU A 65 8.69 -2.10 7.50
C LEU A 65 10.08 -2.14 6.84
N PRO A 66 10.31 -3.04 5.84
CA PRO A 66 11.55 -3.07 5.08
C PRO A 66 11.79 -1.76 4.33
N LYS A 67 13.02 -1.24 4.41
CA LYS A 67 13.43 0.06 3.85
C LYS A 67 14.61 -0.02 2.88
N ALA A 68 15.19 -1.20 2.68
CA ALA A 68 16.30 -1.39 1.75
C ALA A 68 15.82 -1.29 0.29
N CYS A 69 16.69 -0.77 -0.60
CA CYS A 69 16.43 -0.87 -2.03
C CYS A 69 16.37 -2.34 -2.43
N ASP A 70 15.31 -2.73 -3.12
CA ASP A 70 15.06 -4.13 -3.48
C ASP A 70 14.41 -4.22 -4.87
N ARG A 71 14.25 -5.46 -5.37
CA ARG A 71 13.59 -5.74 -6.63
C ARG A 71 12.10 -5.97 -6.43
N GLY A 72 11.30 -5.08 -7.03
CA GLY A 72 9.85 -5.25 -7.13
C GLY A 72 9.44 -5.93 -8.42
N VAL A 73 8.31 -6.63 -8.40
CA VAL A 73 7.70 -7.25 -9.58
C VAL A 73 6.20 -6.96 -9.57
N LYS A 74 5.69 -6.49 -10.69
CA LYS A 74 4.25 -6.29 -10.91
C LYS A 74 3.83 -7.03 -12.19
N CYS A 75 2.72 -7.74 -12.13
CA CYS A 75 2.10 -8.37 -13.28
C CYS A 75 1.04 -7.38 -13.85
N ASN A 76 1.06 -7.14 -15.16
CA ASN A 76 0.02 -6.33 -15.79
C ASN A 76 -1.23 -7.18 -16.08
N ALA A 77 -2.31 -6.54 -16.56
CA ALA A 77 -3.56 -7.22 -16.89
C ALA A 77 -3.42 -8.32 -17.96
N GLN A 78 -2.38 -8.24 -18.80
CA GLN A 78 -2.07 -9.20 -19.86
C GLN A 78 -1.16 -10.36 -19.38
N GLY A 79 -0.78 -10.39 -18.09
CA GLY A 79 0.07 -11.40 -17.50
C GLY A 79 1.58 -11.16 -17.63
N TYR A 80 2.03 -10.09 -18.29
CA TYR A 80 3.46 -9.76 -18.37
C TYR A 80 4.00 -9.23 -17.05
N LYS A 81 5.19 -9.72 -16.67
CA LYS A 81 5.87 -9.32 -15.45
C LYS A 81 6.82 -8.16 -15.74
N ASN A 82 6.53 -7.00 -15.19
CA ASN A 82 7.45 -5.88 -15.14
C ASN A 82 8.18 -5.87 -13.80
N SER A 83 9.50 -5.66 -13.82
CA SER A 83 10.30 -5.58 -12.62
C SER A 83 11.11 -4.28 -12.58
N TRP A 84 11.31 -3.74 -11.38
CA TRP A 84 12.13 -2.55 -11.14
C TRP A 84 13.00 -2.76 -9.90
N ASN A 85 14.09 -1.99 -9.82
CA ASN A 85 14.91 -1.92 -8.62
C ASN A 85 14.59 -0.60 -7.91
N GLY A 86 14.32 -0.64 -6.61
CA GLY A 86 14.02 0.57 -5.87
C GLY A 86 13.09 0.36 -4.70
N TYR A 87 12.04 1.15 -4.69
CA TYR A 87 11.09 1.27 -3.58
C TYR A 87 9.65 1.16 -4.08
N LYS A 88 8.73 1.10 -3.14
CA LYS A 88 7.31 1.26 -3.38
C LYS A 88 6.77 2.35 -2.47
N LEU A 89 6.14 3.35 -3.06
CA LEU A 89 5.43 4.39 -2.33
C LEU A 89 3.97 3.99 -2.20
N HIS A 90 3.48 3.99 -0.97
CA HIS A 90 2.08 3.73 -0.64
C HIS A 90 1.44 5.03 -0.22
N LEU A 91 0.32 5.38 -0.86
CA LEU A 91 -0.42 6.60 -0.61
C LEU A 91 -1.86 6.30 -0.18
N ASP A 92 -2.34 7.10 0.76
CA ASP A 92 -3.76 7.33 1.00
C ASP A 92 -4.12 8.70 0.43
N THR A 93 -5.03 8.72 -0.53
CA THR A 93 -5.46 9.92 -1.25
C THR A 93 -6.93 10.20 -0.97
N ALA A 94 -7.25 11.43 -0.59
CA ALA A 94 -8.63 11.88 -0.41
C ALA A 94 -9.38 11.99 -1.75
N ASP A 95 -10.70 12.03 -1.68
CA ASP A 95 -11.61 12.21 -2.83
C ASP A 95 -11.29 13.44 -3.69
N CYS A 96 -10.79 14.50 -3.06
CA CYS A 96 -10.32 15.70 -3.74
C CYS A 96 -8.93 15.56 -4.40
N GLY A 97 -8.28 14.40 -4.34
CA GLY A 97 -6.96 14.15 -4.94
C GLY A 97 -5.76 14.62 -4.11
N ILE A 98 -5.98 15.04 -2.87
CA ILE A 98 -4.90 15.44 -1.95
C ILE A 98 -4.37 14.19 -1.22
N PRO A 99 -3.06 13.92 -1.29
CA PRO A 99 -2.43 12.88 -0.48
C PRO A 99 -2.52 13.19 1.02
N VAL A 100 -3.08 12.28 1.80
CA VAL A 100 -3.24 12.42 3.26
C VAL A 100 -2.11 11.76 4.02
N SER A 101 -1.72 10.56 3.59
CA SER A 101 -0.65 9.78 4.23
C SER A 101 0.22 9.08 3.20
N ALA A 102 1.50 8.94 3.51
CA ALA A 102 2.47 8.29 2.64
C ALA A 102 3.44 7.43 3.43
N LEU A 103 3.80 6.27 2.90
CA LEU A 103 4.85 5.38 3.39
C LEU A 103 5.69 4.87 2.22
N LEU A 104 7.01 4.90 2.39
CA LEU A 104 7.96 4.34 1.43
C LEU A 104 8.52 3.04 1.99
N THR A 105 8.50 1.98 1.20
CA THR A 105 9.02 0.66 1.58
C THR A 105 9.93 0.10 0.50
N SER A 106 10.63 -1.01 0.81
CA SER A 106 11.31 -1.81 -0.21
C SER A 106 10.33 -2.22 -1.31
N ALA A 107 10.79 -2.29 -2.56
CA ALA A 107 9.94 -2.60 -3.72
C ALA A 107 9.23 -3.97 -3.64
N SER A 108 9.81 -4.94 -2.92
CA SER A 108 9.25 -6.29 -2.75
C SER A 108 8.11 -6.38 -1.74
N VAL A 109 7.88 -5.35 -0.93
CA VAL A 109 6.82 -5.36 0.10
C VAL A 109 5.44 -5.43 -0.54
N HIS A 110 4.62 -6.39 -0.11
CA HIS A 110 3.26 -6.53 -0.60
C HIS A 110 2.35 -5.43 -0.01
N ASP A 111 1.47 -4.86 -0.83
CA ASP A 111 0.66 -3.70 -0.46
C ASP A 111 -0.19 -3.92 0.80
N SER A 112 -0.73 -5.12 0.98
CA SER A 112 -1.51 -5.48 2.17
C SER A 112 -0.73 -5.38 3.49
N GLN A 113 0.61 -5.46 3.47
CA GLN A 113 1.45 -5.35 4.67
C GLN A 113 1.60 -3.90 5.15
N VAL A 114 1.24 -2.94 4.32
CA VAL A 114 1.32 -1.50 4.63
C VAL A 114 -0.05 -0.92 4.96
N ALA A 115 -1.11 -1.66 4.68
CA ALA A 115 -2.49 -1.18 4.83
C ALA A 115 -2.83 -0.75 6.26
N VAL A 116 -2.46 -1.54 7.28
CA VAL A 116 -2.76 -1.24 8.68
C VAL A 116 -2.03 0.02 9.17
N PRO A 117 -0.69 0.13 9.08
CA PRO A 117 -0.01 1.34 9.52
C PRO A 117 -0.44 2.58 8.74
N LEU A 118 -0.69 2.48 7.43
CA LEU A 118 -1.11 3.62 6.61
C LEU A 118 -2.51 4.11 7.01
N SER A 119 -3.47 3.20 7.23
CA SER A 119 -4.82 3.55 7.68
C SER A 119 -4.83 4.23 9.05
N LEU A 120 -3.99 3.77 9.99
CA LEU A 120 -3.84 4.40 11.30
C LEU A 120 -3.20 5.80 11.22
N MET A 121 -2.27 6.02 10.28
CA MET A 121 -1.74 7.37 10.01
C MET A 121 -2.82 8.29 9.48
N THR A 122 -3.65 7.81 8.57
CA THR A 122 -4.73 8.57 7.96
C THR A 122 -5.83 8.90 8.96
N ALA A 123 -6.24 7.94 9.78
CA ALA A 123 -7.26 8.15 10.82
C ALA A 123 -6.87 9.20 11.89
N LYS A 124 -5.56 9.44 12.08
CA LYS A 124 -5.07 10.54 12.97
C LYS A 124 -5.20 11.93 12.33
N ARG A 125 -5.43 12.01 11.02
CA ARG A 125 -5.40 13.28 10.27
C ARG A 125 -6.78 13.70 9.81
N VAL A 126 -7.57 12.74 9.33
CA VAL A 126 -8.87 12.99 8.73
C VAL A 126 -9.89 11.95 9.16
N THR A 127 -11.17 12.30 9.11
CA THR A 127 -12.30 11.38 9.22
C THR A 127 -12.87 11.15 7.84
N HIS A 128 -13.10 9.89 7.48
CA HIS A 128 -13.66 9.50 6.17
C HIS A 128 -14.67 8.36 6.33
N LEU A 129 -15.48 8.12 5.29
CA LEU A 129 -16.52 7.11 5.32
C LEU A 129 -16.09 5.80 4.66
N TYR A 130 -15.43 5.85 3.50
CA TYR A 130 -15.10 4.67 2.71
C TYR A 130 -13.59 4.51 2.53
N ASP A 131 -13.12 3.28 2.67
CA ASP A 131 -11.77 2.84 2.28
C ASP A 131 -11.85 2.14 0.92
N LEU A 132 -11.27 2.72 -0.13
CA LEU A 132 -11.22 2.16 -1.48
C LEU A 132 -9.85 1.52 -1.74
N MET A 133 -9.82 0.21 -1.99
CA MET A 133 -8.58 -0.55 -2.16
C MET A 133 -8.70 -1.57 -3.29
N ASP A 134 -7.59 -1.86 -3.95
CA ASP A 134 -7.56 -2.86 -5.02
C ASP A 134 -7.54 -4.31 -4.48
N ALA A 135 -7.57 -5.28 -5.39
CA ALA A 135 -7.58 -6.71 -5.06
C ALA A 135 -6.31 -7.20 -4.33
N ALA A 136 -5.20 -6.44 -4.34
CA ALA A 136 -4.00 -6.77 -3.56
C ALA A 136 -4.24 -6.66 -2.05
N TYR A 137 -5.22 -5.85 -1.64
CA TYR A 137 -5.64 -5.70 -0.24
C TYR A 137 -6.75 -6.67 0.18
N CYS A 138 -7.20 -7.57 -0.71
CA CYS A 138 -8.33 -8.46 -0.45
C CYS A 138 -8.01 -9.44 0.69
N SER A 139 -8.48 -9.11 1.89
CA SER A 139 -8.28 -9.88 3.12
C SER A 139 -9.40 -9.55 4.12
N GLU A 140 -9.98 -10.57 4.74
CA GLU A 140 -11.00 -10.35 5.78
C GLU A 140 -10.43 -9.59 7.00
N ALA A 141 -9.17 -9.83 7.34
CA ALA A 141 -8.52 -9.10 8.41
C ALA A 141 -8.45 -7.58 8.13
N LEU A 142 -8.21 -7.16 6.87
CA LEU A 142 -8.21 -5.74 6.49
C LEU A 142 -9.64 -5.17 6.45
N ARG A 143 -10.62 -5.94 5.99
CA ARG A 143 -12.04 -5.52 6.05
C ARG A 143 -12.49 -5.28 7.49
N ALA A 144 -12.17 -6.22 8.39
CA ALA A 144 -12.47 -6.09 9.81
C ALA A 144 -11.73 -4.91 10.46
N HIS A 145 -10.48 -4.65 10.06
CA HIS A 145 -9.71 -3.50 10.54
C HIS A 145 -10.35 -2.17 10.13
N SER A 146 -10.72 -2.01 8.86
CA SER A 146 -11.40 -0.82 8.34
C SER A 146 -12.73 -0.57 9.07
N ARG A 147 -13.57 -1.61 9.21
CA ARG A 147 -14.83 -1.52 9.98
C ARG A 147 -14.60 -1.11 11.43
N ARG A 148 -13.55 -1.61 12.07
CA ARG A 148 -13.20 -1.25 13.46
C ARG A 148 -12.81 0.22 13.60
N LEU A 149 -12.24 0.83 12.54
CA LEU A 149 -11.98 2.27 12.47
C LEU A 149 -13.24 3.11 12.15
N GLY A 150 -14.39 2.46 11.91
CA GLY A 150 -15.63 3.13 11.57
C GLY A 150 -15.84 3.37 10.07
N HIS A 151 -15.03 2.73 9.21
CA HIS A 151 -15.10 2.92 7.76
C HIS A 151 -15.79 1.75 7.05
N VAL A 152 -16.31 2.01 5.86
CA VAL A 152 -16.87 0.99 4.95
C VAL A 152 -15.78 0.57 3.96
N PRO A 153 -15.25 -0.66 4.06
CA PRO A 153 -14.20 -1.14 3.16
C PRO A 153 -14.79 -1.59 1.82
N LEU A 154 -14.45 -0.90 0.74
CA LEU A 154 -14.69 -1.30 -0.64
C LEU A 154 -13.38 -1.83 -1.24
N ILE A 155 -13.15 -3.12 -1.06
CA ILE A 155 -11.93 -3.80 -1.50
C ILE A 155 -12.30 -4.76 -2.63
N ASP A 156 -11.69 -4.59 -3.80
CA ASP A 156 -11.96 -5.46 -4.95
C ASP A 156 -11.69 -6.93 -4.60
N HIS A 157 -12.56 -7.81 -5.10
CA HIS A 157 -12.45 -9.23 -4.80
C HIS A 157 -11.33 -9.88 -5.62
N ASN A 158 -10.43 -10.58 -4.94
CA ASN A 158 -9.41 -11.41 -5.56
C ASN A 158 -9.89 -12.86 -5.60
N PRO A 159 -10.30 -13.40 -6.76
CA PRO A 159 -10.92 -14.73 -6.86
C PRO A 159 -9.95 -15.88 -6.58
N ARG A 160 -8.63 -15.69 -6.69
CA ARG A 160 -7.60 -16.74 -6.48
C ARG A 160 -7.94 -18.07 -7.17
N GLY A 161 -8.48 -18.01 -8.38
CA GLY A 161 -8.89 -19.17 -9.17
C GLY A 161 -10.38 -19.56 -9.04
N GLY A 162 -11.15 -18.82 -8.24
CA GLY A 162 -12.62 -18.94 -8.17
C GLY A 162 -13.33 -17.87 -9.00
N GLU A 163 -14.62 -17.67 -8.75
CA GLU A 163 -15.41 -16.63 -9.40
C GLU A 163 -15.20 -15.28 -8.72
N LYS A 164 -15.15 -14.21 -9.51
CA LYS A 164 -15.08 -12.85 -9.00
C LYS A 164 -16.45 -12.45 -8.42
N GLN A 165 -16.46 -12.00 -7.18
CA GLN A 165 -17.66 -11.44 -6.57
C GLN A 165 -17.74 -9.95 -6.95
N PRO A 166 -18.77 -9.53 -7.72
CA PRO A 166 -18.96 -8.14 -8.07
C PRO A 166 -19.44 -7.33 -6.86
N PHE A 167 -19.17 -6.04 -6.88
CA PHE A 167 -19.79 -5.09 -5.96
C PHE A 167 -21.29 -4.94 -6.25
N ALA A 168 -22.08 -4.59 -5.25
CA ALA A 168 -23.42 -4.08 -5.46
C ALA A 168 -23.38 -2.80 -6.32
N PRO A 169 -24.43 -2.45 -7.10
CA PRO A 169 -24.39 -1.32 -8.04
C PRO A 169 -23.93 0.01 -7.40
N HIS A 170 -24.43 0.33 -6.20
CA HIS A 170 -24.03 1.54 -5.47
C HIS A 170 -22.58 1.51 -4.97
N GLU A 171 -22.09 0.34 -4.59
CA GLU A 171 -20.69 0.13 -4.20
C GLU A 171 -19.77 0.25 -5.43
N ALA A 172 -20.18 -0.34 -6.56
CA ALA A 172 -19.43 -0.25 -7.82
C ALA A 172 -19.26 1.20 -8.28
N GLN A 173 -20.32 2.00 -8.20
CA GLN A 173 -20.28 3.42 -8.50
C GLN A 173 -19.29 4.16 -7.58
N ARG A 174 -19.34 3.91 -6.28
CA ARG A 174 -18.39 4.50 -5.32
C ARG A 174 -16.97 4.04 -5.57
N TYR A 175 -16.77 2.77 -5.89
CA TYR A 175 -15.44 2.20 -6.12
C TYR A 175 -14.73 2.79 -7.34
N GLN A 176 -15.46 3.31 -8.35
CA GLN A 176 -14.86 3.98 -9.51
C GLN A 176 -14.01 5.19 -9.13
N GLU A 177 -14.33 5.86 -8.01
CA GLU A 177 -13.56 6.98 -7.47
C GLU A 177 -12.12 6.59 -7.04
N ARG A 178 -11.82 5.28 -6.92
CA ARG A 178 -10.46 4.78 -6.65
C ARG A 178 -9.44 5.25 -7.69
N THR A 179 -9.88 5.53 -8.91
CA THR A 179 -9.03 6.09 -9.97
C THR A 179 -8.32 7.39 -9.55
N GLN A 180 -8.82 8.08 -8.53
CA GLN A 180 -8.18 9.28 -7.99
C GLN A 180 -6.78 8.99 -7.41
N ALA A 181 -6.57 7.84 -6.74
CA ALA A 181 -5.24 7.44 -6.29
C ALA A 181 -4.27 7.18 -7.46
N GLU A 182 -4.76 6.57 -8.53
CA GLU A 182 -3.96 6.32 -9.74
C GLU A 182 -3.55 7.63 -10.41
N ARG A 183 -4.47 8.60 -10.53
CA ARG A 183 -4.19 9.95 -11.06
C ARG A 183 -3.16 10.68 -10.20
N THR A 184 -3.30 10.64 -8.88
CA THR A 184 -2.35 11.25 -7.93
C THR A 184 -0.96 10.62 -8.07
N ASN A 185 -0.87 9.29 -8.16
CA ASN A 185 0.38 8.57 -8.40
C ASN A 185 1.01 8.94 -9.77
N GLY A 186 0.19 9.09 -10.81
CA GLY A 186 0.64 9.53 -12.14
C GLY A 186 1.22 10.94 -12.08
N ARG A 187 0.48 11.90 -11.52
CA ARG A 187 0.92 13.29 -11.37
C ARG A 187 2.21 13.41 -10.55
N LEU A 188 2.32 12.69 -9.43
CA LEU A 188 3.55 12.67 -8.64
C LEU A 188 4.76 12.27 -9.49
N LYS A 189 4.59 11.25 -10.35
CA LYS A 189 5.67 10.77 -11.21
C LYS A 189 6.00 11.72 -12.35
N ASP A 190 4.98 12.22 -13.01
CA ASP A 190 5.16 12.97 -14.27
C ASP A 190 5.48 14.44 -14.02
N ASP A 191 4.82 15.07 -13.05
CA ASP A 191 4.90 16.51 -12.82
C ASP A 191 5.76 16.87 -11.60
N PHE A 192 5.85 15.99 -10.59
CA PHE A 192 6.47 16.30 -9.29
C PHE A 192 7.69 15.44 -8.95
N GLY A 193 8.41 14.96 -9.97
CA GLY A 193 9.73 14.36 -9.85
C GLY A 193 9.79 12.92 -9.33
N GLY A 194 8.65 12.23 -9.18
CA GLY A 194 8.62 10.84 -8.70
C GLY A 194 9.14 9.81 -9.70
N ARG A 195 9.25 10.16 -11.00
CA ARG A 195 9.75 9.25 -12.05
C ARG A 195 11.27 9.20 -12.13
N HIS A 196 11.94 10.33 -11.91
CA HIS A 196 13.38 10.46 -12.12
C HIS A 196 14.11 10.85 -10.83
N LEU A 197 14.33 9.87 -9.96
CA LEU A 197 15.07 10.10 -8.73
C LEU A 197 16.56 10.39 -9.01
N ARG A 198 17.10 11.46 -8.40
CA ARG A 198 18.52 11.82 -8.46
C ARG A 198 19.25 11.52 -7.14
N VAL A 199 18.54 11.04 -6.14
CA VAL A 199 19.04 10.73 -4.80
C VAL A 199 19.08 9.22 -4.56
N LYS A 200 19.87 8.77 -3.59
CA LYS A 200 20.03 7.38 -3.21
C LYS A 200 19.77 7.19 -1.71
N GLY A 201 19.28 6.03 -1.35
CA GLY A 201 18.97 5.65 0.03
C GLY A 201 17.54 6.07 0.44
N HIS A 202 16.88 5.20 1.20
CA HIS A 202 15.47 5.34 1.59
C HIS A 202 15.12 6.73 2.14
N ALA A 203 15.91 7.27 3.07
CA ALA A 203 15.62 8.55 3.70
C ALA A 203 15.61 9.72 2.69
N LYS A 204 16.62 9.77 1.80
CA LYS A 204 16.71 10.82 0.78
C LYS A 204 15.63 10.68 -0.28
N VAL A 205 15.32 9.45 -0.68
CA VAL A 205 14.22 9.15 -1.63
C VAL A 205 12.89 9.56 -1.00
N MET A 206 12.64 9.20 0.26
CA MET A 206 11.43 9.62 0.96
C MET A 206 11.31 11.13 1.06
N SER A 207 12.38 11.84 1.43
CA SER A 207 12.39 13.32 1.48
C SER A 207 12.07 13.93 0.12
N HIS A 208 12.69 13.44 -0.95
CA HIS A 208 12.44 13.90 -2.31
C HIS A 208 10.96 13.73 -2.71
N LEU A 209 10.39 12.55 -2.45
CA LEU A 209 8.97 12.28 -2.74
C LEU A 209 8.03 13.11 -1.86
N MET A 210 8.40 13.39 -0.61
CA MET A 210 7.62 14.28 0.27
C MET A 210 7.54 15.70 -0.25
N PHE A 211 8.63 16.26 -0.80
CA PHE A 211 8.59 17.56 -1.47
C PHE A 211 7.68 17.53 -2.70
N GLY A 212 7.75 16.46 -3.50
CA GLY A 212 6.83 16.28 -4.64
C GLY A 212 5.37 16.21 -4.20
N LEU A 213 5.06 15.45 -3.14
CA LEU A 213 3.70 15.36 -2.59
C LEU A 213 3.22 16.69 -2.01
N LEU A 214 4.11 17.46 -1.36
CA LEU A 214 3.78 18.79 -0.85
C LEU A 214 3.42 19.75 -1.98
N ALA A 215 4.23 19.80 -3.04
CA ALA A 215 3.97 20.63 -4.21
C ALA A 215 2.66 20.24 -4.92
N LEU A 216 2.43 18.91 -5.12
CA LEU A 216 1.19 18.38 -5.67
C LEU A 216 -0.02 18.77 -4.81
N SER A 217 0.10 18.67 -3.49
CA SER A 217 -0.99 19.04 -2.56
C SER A 217 -1.30 20.54 -2.63
N ALA A 218 -0.27 21.38 -2.69
CA ALA A 218 -0.44 22.83 -2.81
C ALA A 218 -1.14 23.18 -4.13
N GLU A 219 -0.70 22.63 -5.26
CA GLU A 219 -1.35 22.85 -6.55
C GLU A 219 -2.80 22.34 -6.55
N GLN A 220 -3.05 21.15 -6.02
CA GLN A 220 -4.39 20.59 -5.94
C GLN A 220 -5.31 21.44 -5.05
N TRP A 221 -4.79 21.94 -3.94
CA TRP A 221 -5.52 22.86 -3.06
C TRP A 221 -5.90 24.16 -3.77
N MET A 222 -4.97 24.74 -4.54
CA MET A 222 -5.25 25.92 -5.38
C MET A 222 -6.37 25.65 -6.40
N ARG A 223 -6.33 24.50 -7.09
CA ARG A 223 -7.36 24.11 -8.06
C ARG A 223 -8.77 23.95 -7.48
N LEU A 224 -8.87 23.67 -6.17
CA LEU A 224 -10.15 23.51 -5.49
C LEU A 224 -10.74 24.86 -5.02
N HIS A 225 -9.95 25.94 -5.05
CA HIS A 225 -10.35 27.25 -4.53
C HIS A 225 -10.37 28.36 -5.60
N ILE A 226 -10.05 28.02 -6.83
CA ILE A 226 -10.18 28.86 -8.01
C ILE A 226 -11.37 28.38 -8.85
#